data_53ede684365034ffd87cf2c6a2f88580
#
_entry.id   53ede684365034ffd87cf2c6a2f88580
#
_cell.length_a   1.000
_cell.length_b   1.000
_cell.length_c   1.000
_cell.angle_alpha   90.00
_cell.angle_beta   90.00
_cell.angle_gamma   90.00
#
_symmetry.space_group_name_H-M   'P 1'
#
loop_
_entity.id
_entity.type
_entity.pdbx_description
1 polymer ?
#
loop_
_entity_poly.entity_id
_entity_poly.type
_entity_poly.pdbx_seq_one_letter_code
_entity_poly.pdbx_strand_id
1 'polypeptide(L)'
;MDRRELCVRFAAELWLFLPPRDRHADLRIPYDGTSSLGHVVESAGVPLPEVGSLLVDGRPVTPSYRPVTADPIHVLAVRRPQQVPSSRFVLDVHLGTLARRLRLVGVDVAYRNDLDDDALIAQANTDERVLLTQDRGLLRRRGLWLGAYVRGARPDDQFRDVLDRFAPPLAPWTRCTACNGMLSPVGKAEVEKLLLPGTRRSYDTFARCLTCGRVYWHGAHGSHLDEIVDKASRIVAAQSENAT
;
A
#
# COMPACT_ATOMS: atom_id res chain seq x y z
N MET A 1 -7.40 25.32 36.00
CA MET A 1 -6.37 24.50 35.32
C MET A 1 -6.30 25.01 33.89
N ASP A 2 -5.22 25.69 33.56
CA ASP A 2 -5.00 26.23 32.23
C ASP A 2 -4.84 25.02 31.28
N ARG A 3 -5.81 24.80 30.38
CA ARG A 3 -5.76 23.72 29.40
C ARG A 3 -4.70 24.08 28.37
N ARG A 4 -3.53 23.49 28.50
CA ARG A 4 -2.51 23.58 27.45
C ARG A 4 -3.07 22.99 26.16
N GLU A 5 -2.93 23.71 25.06
CA GLU A 5 -3.35 23.24 23.73
C GLU A 5 -2.18 23.42 22.75
N LEU A 6 -2.07 22.49 21.82
CA LEU A 6 -1.18 22.59 20.68
C LEU A 6 -1.96 23.03 19.45
N CYS A 7 -1.36 23.89 18.64
CA CYS A 7 -1.89 24.29 17.35
C CYS A 7 -1.24 23.44 16.25
N VAL A 8 -1.99 22.54 15.64
CA VAL A 8 -1.47 21.55 14.69
C VAL A 8 -2.17 21.68 13.35
N ARG A 9 -1.41 21.92 12.28
CA ARG A 9 -1.87 21.93 10.89
C ARG A 9 -1.48 20.65 10.18
N PHE A 10 -2.47 19.94 9.64
CA PHE A 10 -2.26 18.76 8.83
C PHE A 10 -2.34 19.08 7.33
N ALA A 11 -1.41 18.51 6.55
CA ALA A 11 -1.45 18.59 5.09
C ALA A 11 -2.75 18.00 4.55
N ALA A 12 -3.22 18.49 3.40
CA ALA A 12 -4.51 18.11 2.80
C ALA A 12 -4.62 16.60 2.56
N GLU A 13 -3.54 15.95 2.22
CA GLU A 13 -3.45 14.50 1.97
C GLU A 13 -3.76 13.67 3.23
N LEU A 14 -3.65 14.27 4.42
CA LEU A 14 -3.93 13.61 5.71
C LEU A 14 -5.38 13.84 6.19
N TRP A 15 -6.15 14.72 5.55
CA TRP A 15 -7.50 15.04 5.97
C TRP A 15 -8.47 13.86 5.93
N LEU A 16 -8.18 12.84 5.13
CA LEU A 16 -8.98 11.61 5.12
C LEU A 16 -9.00 10.90 6.47
N PHE A 17 -7.99 11.13 7.31
CA PHE A 17 -7.87 10.55 8.66
C PHE A 17 -8.57 11.39 9.72
N LEU A 18 -8.84 12.67 9.43
CA LEU A 18 -9.45 13.62 10.37
C LEU A 18 -10.98 13.62 10.25
N PRO A 19 -11.69 13.91 11.34
CA PRO A 19 -13.11 14.21 11.30
C PRO A 19 -13.39 15.36 10.30
N PRO A 20 -14.54 15.37 9.60
CA PRO A 20 -14.84 16.42 8.62
C PRO A 20 -14.75 17.86 9.16
N ARG A 21 -15.14 18.10 10.42
CA ARG A 21 -15.07 19.40 11.08
C ARG A 21 -13.64 19.90 11.34
N ASP A 22 -12.67 18.99 11.38
CA ASP A 22 -11.28 19.25 11.74
C ASP A 22 -10.37 19.39 10.50
N ARG A 23 -10.96 19.31 9.31
CA ARG A 23 -10.28 19.54 8.03
C ARG A 23 -10.21 21.04 7.75
N HIS A 24 -9.22 21.45 6.98
CA HIS A 24 -9.05 22.84 6.50
C HIS A 24 -8.71 23.90 7.58
N ALA A 25 -8.48 23.53 8.83
CA ALA A 25 -8.18 24.43 9.91
C ALA A 25 -6.96 23.99 10.72
N ASP A 26 -6.44 24.91 11.53
CA ASP A 26 -5.49 24.57 12.56
C ASP A 26 -6.24 23.92 13.73
N LEU A 27 -5.89 22.66 14.01
CA LEU A 27 -6.50 21.94 15.12
C LEU A 27 -5.90 22.38 16.45
N ARG A 28 -6.78 22.71 17.39
CA ARG A 28 -6.40 22.88 18.79
C ARG A 28 -6.56 21.56 19.52
N ILE A 29 -5.44 20.92 19.84
CA ILE A 29 -5.40 19.60 20.46
C ILE A 29 -5.03 19.78 21.93
N PRO A 30 -5.87 19.31 22.90
CA PRO A 30 -5.52 19.30 24.30
C PRO A 30 -4.18 18.57 24.54
N TYR A 31 -3.31 19.18 25.34
CA TYR A 31 -1.97 18.67 25.57
C TYR A 31 -1.66 18.53 27.05
N ASP A 32 -1.16 17.39 27.45
CA ASP A 32 -0.81 17.07 28.84
C ASP A 32 0.56 17.62 29.28
N GLY A 33 1.33 18.17 28.33
CA GLY A 33 2.67 18.72 28.58
C GLY A 33 3.78 17.67 28.57
N THR A 34 3.46 16.39 28.36
CA THR A 34 4.43 15.27 28.46
C THR A 34 4.41 14.31 27.27
N SER A 35 3.30 14.20 26.58
CA SER A 35 3.13 13.32 25.42
C SER A 35 4.07 13.70 24.28
N SER A 36 4.53 12.69 23.52
CA SER A 36 5.31 12.93 22.32
C SER A 36 4.42 13.45 21.18
N LEU A 37 5.02 14.16 20.23
CA LEU A 37 4.30 14.69 19.06
C LEU A 37 3.68 13.56 18.23
N GLY A 38 4.37 12.41 18.10
CA GLY A 38 3.82 11.24 17.45
C GLY A 38 2.51 10.76 18.10
N HIS A 39 2.48 10.70 19.44
CA HIS A 39 1.25 10.35 20.16
C HIS A 39 0.11 11.38 19.93
N VAL A 40 0.44 12.67 19.92
CA VAL A 40 -0.53 13.73 19.62
C VAL A 40 -1.12 13.56 18.22
N VAL A 41 -0.29 13.30 17.20
CA VAL A 41 -0.71 13.06 15.82
C VAL A 41 -1.61 11.82 15.70
N GLU A 42 -1.24 10.72 16.35
CA GLU A 42 -2.06 9.51 16.36
C GLU A 42 -3.39 9.71 17.11
N SER A 43 -3.40 10.48 18.18
CA SER A 43 -4.64 10.82 18.92
C SER A 43 -5.61 11.65 18.07
N ALA A 44 -5.10 12.48 17.17
CA ALA A 44 -5.90 13.21 16.19
C ALA A 44 -6.48 12.30 15.08
N GLY A 45 -6.02 11.07 14.96
CA GLY A 45 -6.54 10.10 14.00
C GLY A 45 -5.56 9.68 12.90
N VAL A 46 -4.42 10.34 12.75
CA VAL A 46 -3.46 10.12 11.66
C VAL A 46 -2.45 9.05 12.07
N PRO A 47 -2.35 7.89 11.37
CA PRO A 47 -1.33 6.90 11.63
C PRO A 47 0.07 7.42 11.25
N LEU A 48 1.08 7.17 12.07
CA LEU A 48 2.45 7.62 11.82
C LEU A 48 3.06 7.13 10.48
N PRO A 49 2.75 5.93 9.96
CA PRO A 49 3.20 5.53 8.62
C PRO A 49 2.71 6.42 7.46
N GLU A 50 1.71 7.27 7.69
CA GLU A 50 1.20 8.23 6.72
C GLU A 50 1.88 9.60 6.82
N VAL A 51 2.67 9.82 7.86
CA VAL A 51 3.37 11.07 8.13
C VAL A 51 4.76 11.04 7.49
N GLY A 52 5.02 11.98 6.59
CA GLY A 52 6.33 12.16 5.96
C GLY A 52 7.29 12.99 6.79
N SER A 53 6.80 14.11 7.36
CA SER A 53 7.60 14.99 8.20
C SER A 53 6.74 15.67 9.25
N LEU A 54 7.34 15.86 10.41
CA LEU A 54 6.82 16.68 11.50
C LEU A 54 7.67 17.94 11.58
N LEU A 55 7.04 19.11 11.51
CA LEU A 55 7.75 20.40 11.62
C LEU A 55 7.24 21.15 12.83
N VAL A 56 8.15 21.66 13.63
CA VAL A 56 7.87 22.57 14.75
C VAL A 56 8.64 23.86 14.50
N ASP A 57 7.96 24.97 14.43
CA ASP A 57 8.52 26.28 14.03
C ASP A 57 9.33 26.16 12.72
N GLY A 58 8.78 25.41 11.73
CA GLY A 58 9.40 25.17 10.43
C GLY A 58 10.61 24.20 10.42
N ARG A 59 11.03 23.67 11.58
CA ARG A 59 12.16 22.75 11.72
C ARG A 59 11.69 21.31 11.84
N PRO A 60 12.34 20.36 11.11
CA PRO A 60 11.97 18.95 11.19
C PRO A 60 12.31 18.37 12.58
N VAL A 61 11.38 17.61 13.13
CA VAL A 61 11.52 16.92 14.42
C VAL A 61 11.12 15.45 14.28
N THR A 62 11.55 14.63 15.25
CA THR A 62 11.16 13.21 15.32
C THR A 62 9.80 13.03 16.00
N PRO A 63 9.11 11.89 15.80
CA PRO A 63 7.87 11.58 16.52
C PRO A 63 8.01 11.56 18.05
N SER A 64 9.23 11.35 18.56
CA SER A 64 9.52 11.36 20.02
C SER A 64 9.66 12.77 20.62
N TYR A 65 9.70 13.81 19.77
CA TYR A 65 9.77 15.20 20.23
C TYR A 65 8.60 15.54 21.14
N ARG A 66 8.87 16.32 22.22
CA ARG A 66 7.86 16.84 23.15
C ARG A 66 7.66 18.33 22.90
N PRO A 67 6.53 18.73 22.29
CA PRO A 67 6.30 20.12 21.92
C PRO A 67 6.07 21.02 23.14
N VAL A 68 6.39 22.30 22.97
CA VAL A 68 6.03 23.37 23.88
C VAL A 68 4.76 24.06 23.34
N THR A 69 3.91 24.57 24.22
CA THR A 69 2.53 24.97 23.88
C THR A 69 2.36 26.17 22.96
N ALA A 70 3.43 26.86 22.55
CA ALA A 70 3.34 28.05 21.69
C ALA A 70 3.82 27.78 20.24
N ASP A 71 4.40 26.61 19.97
CA ASP A 71 5.04 26.36 18.69
C ASP A 71 4.01 25.97 17.61
N PRO A 72 4.06 26.56 16.40
CA PRO A 72 3.27 26.11 15.27
C PRO A 72 3.77 24.74 14.78
N ILE A 73 2.85 23.77 14.75
CA ILE A 73 3.16 22.40 14.36
C ILE A 73 2.54 22.09 12.99
N HIS A 74 3.37 21.63 12.04
CA HIS A 74 2.90 21.17 10.74
C HIS A 74 3.19 19.69 10.57
N VAL A 75 2.17 18.93 10.16
CA VAL A 75 2.24 17.50 9.90
C VAL A 75 2.09 17.29 8.39
N LEU A 76 3.17 16.91 7.74
CA LEU A 76 3.21 16.69 6.30
C LEU A 76 3.00 15.20 5.99
N ALA A 77 2.32 14.91 4.87
CA ALA A 77 2.14 13.54 4.38
C ALA A 77 3.44 12.96 3.81
N VAL A 78 3.49 11.64 3.68
CA VAL A 78 4.57 10.96 2.93
C VAL A 78 4.59 11.47 1.49
N ARG A 79 5.79 11.69 0.95
CA ARG A 79 5.98 12.06 -0.46
C ARG A 79 5.62 10.88 -1.36
N ARG A 80 5.17 11.20 -2.56
CA ARG A 80 4.89 10.22 -3.61
C ARG A 80 5.76 10.52 -4.84
N PRO A 81 6.43 9.54 -5.43
CA PRO A 81 6.56 8.15 -4.94
C PRO A 81 7.34 8.05 -3.62
N GLN A 82 6.83 7.19 -2.73
CA GLN A 82 7.49 6.91 -1.45
C GLN A 82 8.64 5.94 -1.67
N GLN A 83 9.84 6.34 -1.29
CA GLN A 83 10.98 5.44 -1.26
C GLN A 83 10.84 4.46 -0.10
N VAL A 84 10.96 3.17 -0.40
CA VAL A 84 10.88 2.08 0.58
C VAL A 84 12.07 1.12 0.38
N PRO A 85 12.56 0.48 1.45
CA PRO A 85 13.68 -0.46 1.35
C PRO A 85 13.38 -1.68 0.47
N SER A 86 12.09 -2.02 0.34
CA SER A 86 11.63 -3.17 -0.43
C SER A 86 10.33 -2.85 -1.16
N SER A 87 10.27 -3.17 -2.46
CA SER A 87 9.02 -3.11 -3.25
C SER A 87 8.20 -4.41 -3.13
N ARG A 88 8.29 -5.10 -1.99
CA ARG A 88 7.54 -6.31 -1.65
C ARG A 88 6.44 -5.94 -0.67
N PHE A 89 5.24 -6.44 -0.91
CA PHE A 89 4.07 -6.09 -0.11
C PHE A 89 3.45 -7.31 0.56
N VAL A 90 2.79 -7.09 1.68
CA VAL A 90 1.81 -8.03 2.26
C VAL A 90 0.50 -7.27 2.44
N LEU A 91 -0.61 -7.88 2.06
CA LEU A 91 -1.92 -7.24 2.05
C LEU A 91 -2.84 -7.82 3.11
N ASP A 92 -3.55 -6.92 3.77
CA ASP A 92 -4.65 -7.23 4.66
C ASP A 92 -5.77 -8.04 3.96
N VAL A 93 -6.50 -8.85 4.74
CA VAL A 93 -7.49 -9.84 4.29
C VAL A 93 -8.57 -9.26 3.36
N HIS A 94 -8.92 -7.99 3.51
CA HIS A 94 -9.93 -7.33 2.68
C HIS A 94 -9.43 -6.87 1.30
N LEU A 95 -8.13 -6.95 1.03
CA LEU A 95 -7.49 -6.44 -0.19
C LEU A 95 -7.19 -7.53 -1.25
N GLY A 96 -7.93 -8.64 -1.23
CA GLY A 96 -7.66 -9.78 -2.12
C GLY A 96 -7.75 -9.47 -3.62
N THR A 97 -8.65 -8.59 -4.04
CA THR A 97 -8.74 -8.17 -5.44
C THR A 97 -7.54 -7.30 -5.82
N LEU A 98 -7.11 -6.40 -4.95
CA LEU A 98 -5.89 -5.62 -5.13
C LEU A 98 -4.66 -6.52 -5.25
N ALA A 99 -4.54 -7.56 -4.40
CA ALA A 99 -3.45 -8.51 -4.46
C ALA A 99 -3.33 -9.18 -5.84
N ARG A 100 -4.46 -9.63 -6.41
CA ARG A 100 -4.47 -10.25 -7.75
C ARG A 100 -4.03 -9.28 -8.85
N ARG A 101 -4.45 -8.01 -8.80
CA ARG A 101 -4.08 -6.99 -9.78
C ARG A 101 -2.60 -6.61 -9.70
N LEU A 102 -2.05 -6.46 -8.50
CA LEU A 102 -0.63 -6.18 -8.30
C LEU A 102 0.24 -7.36 -8.79
N ARG A 103 -0.17 -8.62 -8.51
CA ARG A 103 0.51 -9.81 -9.04
C ARG A 103 0.44 -9.90 -10.56
N LEU A 104 -0.68 -9.50 -11.18
CA LEU A 104 -0.82 -9.47 -12.65
C LEU A 104 0.24 -8.59 -13.31
N VAL A 105 0.55 -7.45 -12.71
CA VAL A 105 1.58 -6.53 -13.19
C VAL A 105 2.99 -6.86 -12.67
N GLY A 106 3.16 -8.03 -12.05
CA GLY A 106 4.45 -8.58 -11.63
C GLY A 106 4.95 -8.14 -10.27
N VAL A 107 4.18 -7.36 -9.52
CA VAL A 107 4.56 -6.91 -8.17
C VAL A 107 4.50 -8.08 -7.18
N ASP A 108 5.52 -8.18 -6.31
CA ASP A 108 5.59 -9.22 -5.27
C ASP A 108 4.63 -8.92 -4.12
N VAL A 109 3.55 -9.69 -4.04
CA VAL A 109 2.47 -9.48 -3.07
C VAL A 109 2.13 -10.77 -2.33
N ALA A 110 2.47 -10.85 -1.05
CA ALA A 110 1.95 -11.87 -0.15
C ALA A 110 0.50 -11.52 0.24
N TYR A 111 -0.37 -12.51 0.23
CA TYR A 111 -1.77 -12.36 0.62
C TYR A 111 -2.36 -13.69 1.04
N ARG A 112 -3.01 -13.69 2.19
CA ARG A 112 -3.85 -14.76 2.71
C ARG A 112 -5.11 -14.13 3.30
N ASN A 113 -6.24 -14.83 3.20
CA ASN A 113 -7.54 -14.33 3.69
C ASN A 113 -7.90 -14.87 5.08
N ASP A 114 -6.98 -15.57 5.73
CA ASP A 114 -7.15 -16.25 7.01
C ASP A 114 -6.12 -15.82 8.09
N LEU A 115 -5.34 -14.76 7.82
CA LEU A 115 -4.40 -14.21 8.80
C LEU A 115 -5.11 -13.24 9.75
N ASP A 116 -4.82 -13.37 11.03
CA ASP A 116 -5.12 -12.32 12.00
C ASP A 116 -4.06 -11.19 11.97
N ASP A 117 -4.32 -10.11 12.69
CA ASP A 117 -3.47 -8.92 12.71
C ASP A 117 -2.04 -9.22 13.18
N ASP A 118 -1.88 -10.06 14.21
CA ASP A 118 -0.58 -10.37 14.78
C ASP A 118 0.27 -11.21 13.82
N ALA A 119 -0.35 -12.20 13.17
CA ALA A 119 0.30 -13.02 12.15
C ALA A 119 0.67 -12.17 10.91
N LEU A 120 -0.21 -11.23 10.53
CA LEU A 120 0.03 -10.34 9.40
C LEU A 120 1.23 -9.39 9.67
N ILE A 121 1.31 -8.81 10.87
CA ILE A 121 2.46 -7.98 11.30
C ILE A 121 3.74 -8.83 11.37
N ALA A 122 3.66 -10.02 11.94
CA ALA A 122 4.80 -10.93 12.01
C ALA A 122 5.34 -11.26 10.62
N GLN A 123 4.45 -11.56 9.65
CA GLN A 123 4.84 -11.80 8.27
C GLN A 123 5.44 -10.53 7.62
N ALA A 124 4.82 -9.36 7.80
CA ALA A 124 5.35 -8.10 7.27
C ALA A 124 6.80 -7.86 7.72
N ASN A 125 7.07 -8.07 9.01
CA ASN A 125 8.38 -7.85 9.61
C ASN A 125 9.40 -8.91 9.19
N THR A 126 9.04 -10.21 9.26
CA THR A 126 9.96 -11.32 8.96
C THR A 126 10.38 -11.33 7.49
N ASP A 127 9.41 -11.05 6.59
CA ASP A 127 9.64 -11.05 5.15
C ASP A 127 10.11 -9.69 4.61
N GLU A 128 10.26 -8.68 5.47
CA GLU A 128 10.57 -7.28 5.10
C GLU A 128 9.63 -6.75 4.00
N ARG A 129 8.32 -6.86 4.25
CA ARG A 129 7.26 -6.43 3.34
C ARG A 129 6.53 -5.20 3.87
N VAL A 130 6.19 -4.28 2.99
CA VAL A 130 5.29 -3.18 3.33
C VAL A 130 3.88 -3.72 3.54
N LEU A 131 3.32 -3.53 4.74
CA LEU A 131 1.93 -3.89 5.02
C LEU A 131 0.98 -2.87 4.39
N LEU A 132 0.11 -3.33 3.50
CA LEU A 132 -0.96 -2.55 2.90
C LEU A 132 -2.29 -2.87 3.56
N THR A 133 -2.95 -1.88 4.15
CA THR A 133 -4.23 -2.07 4.86
C THR A 133 -5.13 -0.84 4.77
N GLN A 134 -6.42 -1.01 5.04
CA GLN A 134 -7.38 0.05 5.30
C GLN A 134 -7.72 0.18 6.79
N ASP A 135 -7.12 -0.65 7.64
CA ASP A 135 -7.27 -0.56 9.09
C ASP A 135 -6.23 0.40 9.67
N ARG A 136 -6.73 1.51 10.23
CA ARG A 136 -5.90 2.52 10.91
C ARG A 136 -5.33 1.99 12.23
N GLY A 137 -6.04 1.08 12.89
CA GLY A 137 -5.60 0.44 14.15
C GLY A 137 -4.37 -0.41 13.90
N LEU A 138 -4.38 -1.20 12.82
CA LEU A 138 -3.26 -2.04 12.41
C LEU A 138 -1.99 -1.21 12.12
N LEU A 139 -2.15 -0.04 11.46
CA LEU A 139 -1.02 0.88 11.19
C LEU A 139 -0.44 1.55 12.43
N ARG A 140 -1.14 1.56 13.57
CA ARG A 140 -0.66 2.12 14.85
C ARG A 140 0.04 1.09 15.74
N ARG A 141 0.10 -0.16 15.31
CA ARG A 141 0.77 -1.22 16.07
C ARG A 141 2.27 -0.95 16.13
N ARG A 142 2.80 -0.77 17.34
CA ARG A 142 4.22 -0.42 17.57
C ARG A 142 5.23 -1.44 17.00
N GLY A 143 4.81 -2.70 16.86
CA GLY A 143 5.63 -3.75 16.29
C GLY A 143 5.70 -3.75 14.76
N LEU A 144 4.92 -2.93 14.07
CA LEU A 144 4.92 -2.92 12.59
C LEU A 144 6.16 -2.19 12.05
N TRP A 145 6.96 -2.91 11.26
CA TRP A 145 8.16 -2.36 10.64
C TRP A 145 7.86 -1.27 9.60
N LEU A 146 6.96 -1.53 8.69
CA LEU A 146 6.55 -0.56 7.65
C LEU A 146 5.14 -0.86 7.18
N GLY A 147 4.30 0.16 7.15
CA GLY A 147 2.91 0.05 6.72
C GLY A 147 2.45 1.23 5.89
N ALA A 148 1.36 1.04 5.17
CA ALA A 148 0.73 2.08 4.37
C ALA A 148 -0.78 1.90 4.31
N TYR A 149 -1.51 3.00 4.44
CA TYR A 149 -2.94 3.01 4.23
C TYR A 149 -3.27 2.99 2.75
N VAL A 150 -4.12 2.07 2.32
CA VAL A 150 -4.61 1.99 0.94
C VAL A 150 -5.85 2.85 0.77
N ARG A 151 -5.78 3.87 -0.06
CA ARG A 151 -6.89 4.78 -0.33
C ARG A 151 -7.84 4.20 -1.38
N GLY A 152 -9.10 4.61 -1.29
CA GLY A 152 -10.14 4.21 -2.24
C GLY A 152 -11.01 3.07 -1.76
N ALA A 153 -12.30 3.14 -2.13
CA ALA A 153 -13.30 2.13 -1.80
C ALA A 153 -13.35 1.01 -2.85
N ARG A 154 -13.00 1.31 -4.10
CA ARG A 154 -13.04 0.35 -5.22
C ARG A 154 -11.67 -0.19 -5.53
N PRO A 155 -11.57 -1.46 -5.99
CA PRO A 155 -10.29 -2.06 -6.35
C PRO A 155 -9.45 -1.28 -7.38
N ASP A 156 -10.10 -0.52 -8.28
CA ASP A 156 -9.40 0.34 -9.24
C ASP A 156 -8.73 1.54 -8.60
N ASP A 157 -9.40 2.14 -7.60
CA ASP A 157 -8.88 3.29 -6.88
C ASP A 157 -7.72 2.85 -5.96
N GLN A 158 -7.88 1.70 -5.28
CA GLN A 158 -6.84 1.08 -4.46
C GLN A 158 -5.59 0.72 -5.28
N PHE A 159 -5.78 0.14 -6.45
CA PHE A 159 -4.69 -0.22 -7.35
C PHE A 159 -3.92 1.01 -7.83
N ARG A 160 -4.64 2.08 -8.23
CA ARG A 160 -4.05 3.35 -8.60
C ARG A 160 -3.25 3.96 -7.44
N ASP A 161 -3.84 3.98 -6.22
CA ASP A 161 -3.20 4.56 -5.03
C ASP A 161 -1.86 3.89 -4.69
N VAL A 162 -1.80 2.54 -4.76
CA VAL A 162 -0.57 1.80 -4.48
C VAL A 162 0.49 2.04 -5.55
N LEU A 163 0.13 2.05 -6.83
CA LEU A 163 1.06 2.34 -7.93
C LEU A 163 1.58 3.77 -7.87
N ASP A 164 0.71 4.74 -7.60
CA ASP A 164 1.06 6.14 -7.43
C ASP A 164 1.99 6.36 -6.22
N ARG A 165 1.71 5.67 -5.11
CA ARG A 165 2.47 5.83 -3.88
C ARG A 165 3.87 5.23 -3.93
N PHE A 166 4.05 4.08 -4.58
CA PHE A 166 5.30 3.33 -4.51
C PHE A 166 6.05 3.22 -5.83
N ALA A 167 5.37 3.46 -6.95
CA ALA A 167 5.93 3.27 -8.30
C ALA A 167 6.78 1.97 -8.40
N PRO A 168 6.23 0.80 -7.99
CA PRO A 168 7.03 -0.41 -7.94
C PRO A 168 7.47 -0.83 -9.35
N PRO A 169 8.60 -1.52 -9.50
CA PRO A 169 8.99 -2.07 -10.79
C PRO A 169 7.93 -3.06 -11.30
N LEU A 170 7.53 -2.90 -12.55
CA LEU A 170 6.53 -3.73 -13.18
C LEU A 170 7.19 -4.83 -14.04
N ALA A 171 6.67 -6.04 -13.93
CA ALA A 171 7.02 -7.20 -14.76
C ALA A 171 5.74 -8.01 -15.05
N PRO A 172 4.86 -7.51 -15.93
CA PRO A 172 3.57 -8.14 -16.21
C PRO A 172 3.71 -9.60 -16.62
N TRP A 173 2.73 -10.42 -16.26
CA TRP A 173 2.63 -11.83 -16.61
C TRP A 173 3.75 -12.72 -16.03
N THR A 174 4.53 -12.25 -15.08
CA THR A 174 5.61 -13.04 -14.45
C THR A 174 5.18 -13.74 -13.16
N ARG A 175 4.06 -13.31 -12.56
CA ARG A 175 3.58 -13.86 -11.28
C ARG A 175 2.21 -14.48 -11.37
N CYS A 176 2.04 -15.56 -10.62
CA CYS A 176 0.75 -16.21 -10.42
C CYS A 176 -0.20 -15.33 -9.64
N THR A 177 -1.32 -14.94 -10.24
CA THR A 177 -2.33 -14.10 -9.57
C THR A 177 -2.98 -14.80 -8.37
N ALA A 178 -2.96 -16.13 -8.30
CA ALA A 178 -3.51 -16.90 -7.20
C ALA A 178 -2.57 -16.98 -5.99
N CYS A 179 -1.28 -17.35 -6.17
CA CYS A 179 -0.38 -17.66 -5.05
C CYS A 179 0.90 -16.81 -5.00
N ASN A 180 1.09 -15.87 -5.93
CA ASN A 180 2.30 -15.04 -6.05
C ASN A 180 3.57 -15.77 -6.57
N GLY A 181 3.53 -17.09 -6.81
CA GLY A 181 4.65 -17.84 -7.35
C GLY A 181 5.04 -17.38 -8.76
N MET A 182 6.27 -17.65 -9.16
CA MET A 182 6.74 -17.31 -10.52
C MET A 182 6.04 -18.15 -11.57
N LEU A 183 5.74 -17.52 -12.70
CA LEU A 183 5.25 -18.20 -13.91
C LEU A 183 6.43 -18.55 -14.82
N SER A 184 6.39 -19.76 -15.37
CA SER A 184 7.34 -20.23 -16.38
C SER A 184 6.61 -20.64 -17.65
N PRO A 185 7.10 -20.29 -18.84
CA PRO A 185 6.57 -20.79 -20.10
C PRO A 185 6.53 -22.32 -20.09
N VAL A 186 5.48 -22.90 -20.67
CA VAL A 186 5.30 -24.36 -20.75
C VAL A 186 4.73 -24.75 -22.10
N GLY A 187 5.20 -25.88 -22.64
CA GLY A 187 4.71 -26.41 -23.88
C GLY A 187 3.25 -26.88 -23.79
N LYS A 188 2.48 -26.70 -24.86
CA LYS A 188 1.08 -27.11 -24.92
C LYS A 188 0.89 -28.59 -24.58
N ALA A 189 1.76 -29.47 -25.10
CA ALA A 189 1.70 -30.90 -24.85
C ALA A 189 1.77 -31.27 -23.35
N GLU A 190 2.51 -30.50 -22.56
CA GLU A 190 2.68 -30.74 -21.12
C GLU A 190 1.43 -30.37 -20.30
N VAL A 191 0.63 -29.46 -20.81
CA VAL A 191 -0.57 -28.95 -20.11
C VAL A 191 -1.87 -29.37 -20.76
N GLU A 192 -1.83 -30.03 -21.91
CA GLU A 192 -2.98 -30.36 -22.72
C GLU A 192 -4.10 -31.07 -21.96
N LYS A 193 -3.75 -32.00 -21.06
CA LYS A 193 -4.69 -32.75 -20.23
C LYS A 193 -5.42 -31.89 -19.19
N LEU A 194 -4.87 -30.71 -18.89
CA LEU A 194 -5.43 -29.76 -17.93
C LEU A 194 -6.31 -28.72 -18.62
N LEU A 195 -6.30 -28.65 -19.95
CA LEU A 195 -7.02 -27.64 -20.70
C LEU A 195 -8.41 -28.12 -21.12
N LEU A 196 -9.38 -27.20 -21.02
CA LEU A 196 -10.69 -27.43 -21.63
C LEU A 196 -10.59 -27.53 -23.13
N PRO A 197 -11.49 -28.33 -23.82
CA PRO A 197 -11.44 -28.55 -25.25
C PRO A 197 -11.38 -27.27 -26.11
N GLY A 198 -12.11 -26.21 -25.69
CA GLY A 198 -12.06 -24.91 -26.38
C GLY A 198 -10.70 -24.25 -26.28
N THR A 199 -10.15 -24.15 -25.04
CA THR A 199 -8.83 -23.57 -24.78
C THR A 199 -7.73 -24.29 -25.56
N ARG A 200 -7.77 -25.64 -25.59
CA ARG A 200 -6.84 -26.48 -26.31
C ARG A 200 -6.81 -26.18 -27.82
N ARG A 201 -7.98 -25.92 -28.42
CA ARG A 201 -8.07 -25.60 -29.86
C ARG A 201 -7.63 -24.17 -30.19
N SER A 202 -7.83 -23.24 -29.29
CA SER A 202 -7.73 -21.79 -29.57
C SER A 202 -6.41 -21.14 -29.13
N TYR A 203 -5.60 -21.82 -28.33
CA TYR A 203 -4.40 -21.21 -27.76
C TYR A 203 -3.20 -22.15 -27.81
N ASP A 204 -2.00 -21.56 -28.03
CA ASP A 204 -0.74 -22.30 -28.16
C ASP A 204 0.34 -21.84 -27.14
N THR A 205 0.16 -20.68 -26.53
CA THR A 205 1.11 -20.14 -25.56
C THR A 205 0.55 -20.27 -24.15
N PHE A 206 1.31 -20.96 -23.29
CA PHE A 206 0.92 -21.23 -21.90
C PHE A 206 2.07 -20.90 -20.95
N ALA A 207 1.70 -20.53 -19.72
CA ALA A 207 2.63 -20.45 -18.60
C ALA A 207 2.08 -21.27 -17.42
N ARG A 208 2.98 -21.87 -16.64
CA ARG A 208 2.63 -22.65 -15.46
C ARG A 208 3.27 -22.04 -14.22
N CYS A 209 2.50 -21.93 -13.15
CA CYS A 209 3.04 -21.50 -11.87
C CYS A 209 3.95 -22.59 -11.29
N LEU A 210 5.18 -22.20 -10.95
CA LEU A 210 6.18 -23.11 -10.37
C LEU A 210 5.82 -23.54 -8.94
N THR A 211 4.96 -22.79 -8.24
CA THR A 211 4.57 -23.07 -6.86
C THR A 211 3.28 -23.88 -6.76
N CYS A 212 2.18 -23.44 -7.41
CA CYS A 212 0.87 -24.09 -7.27
C CYS A 212 0.44 -24.90 -8.50
N GLY A 213 1.24 -24.94 -9.57
CA GLY A 213 0.98 -25.71 -10.79
C GLY A 213 -0.13 -25.15 -11.68
N ARG A 214 -0.78 -24.03 -11.32
CA ARG A 214 -1.88 -23.43 -12.10
C ARG A 214 -1.39 -22.96 -13.45
N VAL A 215 -2.17 -23.28 -14.51
CA VAL A 215 -1.85 -22.92 -15.89
C VAL A 215 -2.54 -21.62 -16.26
N TYR A 216 -1.83 -20.79 -17.03
CA TYR A 216 -2.27 -19.50 -17.54
C TYR A 216 -2.08 -19.44 -19.06
N TRP A 217 -2.98 -18.71 -19.72
CA TRP A 217 -2.90 -18.39 -21.14
C TRP A 217 -3.53 -17.02 -21.39
N HIS A 218 -3.17 -16.40 -22.49
CA HIS A 218 -3.76 -15.14 -22.91
C HIS A 218 -5.07 -15.44 -23.68
N GLY A 219 -6.19 -15.47 -22.96
CA GLY A 219 -7.49 -15.92 -23.47
C GLY A 219 -8.43 -14.78 -23.88
N ALA A 220 -9.71 -15.07 -24.05
CA ALA A 220 -10.75 -14.14 -24.49
C ALA A 220 -10.92 -12.92 -23.54
N HIS A 221 -10.52 -13.02 -22.27
CA HIS A 221 -10.49 -11.90 -21.32
C HIS A 221 -9.14 -11.17 -21.30
N GLY A 222 -8.23 -11.51 -22.22
CA GLY A 222 -6.89 -10.91 -22.28
C GLY A 222 -6.92 -9.40 -22.45
N SER A 223 -7.80 -8.87 -23.31
CA SER A 223 -7.93 -7.43 -23.54
C SER A 223 -8.19 -6.62 -22.27
N HIS A 224 -9.07 -7.11 -21.39
CA HIS A 224 -9.33 -6.45 -20.10
C HIS A 224 -8.12 -6.51 -19.15
N LEU A 225 -7.36 -7.59 -19.16
CA LEU A 225 -6.13 -7.71 -18.36
C LEU A 225 -5.02 -6.83 -18.94
N ASP A 226 -4.93 -6.70 -20.26
CA ASP A 226 -4.00 -5.79 -20.93
C ASP A 226 -4.30 -4.34 -20.59
N GLU A 227 -5.58 -3.94 -20.53
CA GLU A 227 -5.98 -2.59 -20.07
C GLU A 227 -5.49 -2.29 -18.65
N ILE A 228 -5.52 -3.29 -17.74
CA ILE A 228 -4.98 -3.14 -16.38
C ILE A 228 -3.46 -2.95 -16.42
N VAL A 229 -2.75 -3.72 -17.25
CA VAL A 229 -1.30 -3.62 -17.42
C VAL A 229 -0.91 -2.27 -18.01
N ASP A 230 -1.58 -1.82 -19.06
CA ASP A 230 -1.32 -0.54 -19.72
C ASP A 230 -1.58 0.64 -18.77
N LYS A 231 -2.68 0.55 -17.99
CA LYS A 231 -2.98 1.55 -16.96
C LYS A 231 -1.87 1.61 -15.90
N ALA A 232 -1.38 0.48 -15.44
CA ALA A 232 -0.31 0.41 -14.46
C ALA A 232 0.97 1.05 -15.01
N SER A 233 1.35 0.70 -16.23
CA SER A 233 2.56 1.24 -16.91
C SER A 233 2.50 2.76 -17.02
N ARG A 234 1.34 3.32 -17.40
CA ARG A 234 1.15 4.78 -17.48
C ARG A 234 1.26 5.47 -16.11
N ILE A 235 0.69 4.86 -15.05
CA ILE A 235 0.76 5.45 -13.70
C ILE A 235 2.21 5.49 -13.22
N VAL A 236 2.94 4.38 -13.34
CA VAL A 236 4.32 4.29 -12.86
C VAL A 236 5.25 5.19 -13.68
N ALA A 237 5.09 5.27 -15.01
CA ALA A 237 5.87 6.17 -15.86
C ALA A 237 5.71 7.64 -15.45
N ALA A 238 4.47 8.09 -15.20
CA ALA A 238 4.19 9.45 -14.75
C ALA A 238 4.87 9.80 -13.41
N GLN A 239 5.06 8.83 -12.52
CA GLN A 239 5.76 9.04 -11.24
C GLN A 239 7.28 9.17 -11.44
N SER A 240 7.85 8.50 -12.43
CA SER A 240 9.28 8.59 -12.74
C SER A 240 9.66 9.96 -13.29
N GLU A 241 8.78 10.59 -14.08
CA GLU A 241 8.98 11.93 -14.62
C GLU A 241 8.90 13.02 -13.52
N ASN A 242 8.05 12.85 -12.52
CA ASN A 242 7.89 13.79 -11.40
C ASN A 242 9.02 13.69 -10.34
N ALA A 243 9.85 12.66 -10.40
CA ALA A 243 10.93 12.42 -9.45
C ALA A 243 12.29 12.99 -9.91
N THR A 244 12.37 13.50 -11.16
CA THR A 244 13.54 14.09 -11.79
C THR A 244 13.48 15.61 -11.70
#